data_af122208b1d7a6f2fbada2a6b755cd21
#
_entry.id   af122208b1d7a6f2fbada2a6b755cd21
#
_cell.length_a   1.000
_cell.length_b   1.000
_cell.length_c   1.000
_cell.angle_alpha   90.00
_cell.angle_beta   90.00
_cell.angle_gamma   90.00
#
_symmetry.space_group_name_H-M   'P 1'
#
loop_
_entity.id
_entity.type
_entity.pdbx_description
1 polymer ?
#
loop_
_entity_poly.entity_id
_entity_poly.type
_entity_poly.pdbx_seq_one_letter_code
_entity_poly.pdbx_strand_id
1 'polypeptide(L)'
;ASDVYKRQDIKELKDVDVAVLATPTRSVEEYAKEILAMGINTVDSFDIHTQITSLRRSLDESAKAGKAVAIISAGWDPGSDSVVRTLLEAIAPKGITYTNFGPGRSMGHSVAVRAIDGVKDALSMTIPVGTGIHRRMVYVELEEGADFKTVEAAIKSDPYFVNDETHVKQVPCVDDLNDVGHGVNLVRKGVSGKTHNQLFEFDMKINNPALTAQVLVCVARASMKQQPGCYTMIEVPAVSYTHLTLPTIYSV
;
A
#
# COMPACT_ATOMS: atom_id res chain seq x y z
N ALA A 1 -5.01 -19.81 -21.19
CA ALA A 1 -5.63 -18.49 -21.29
C ALA A 1 -6.76 -18.43 -20.27
N SER A 2 -6.63 -17.60 -19.24
CA SER A 2 -7.73 -17.35 -18.34
C SER A 2 -8.79 -16.56 -19.11
N ASP A 3 -10.01 -17.07 -19.18
CA ASP A 3 -11.15 -16.33 -19.70
C ASP A 3 -11.36 -15.09 -18.84
N VAL A 4 -11.07 -13.93 -19.41
CA VAL A 4 -11.34 -12.65 -18.75
C VAL A 4 -12.79 -12.29 -19.05
N TYR A 5 -13.68 -12.65 -18.16
CA TYR A 5 -15.07 -12.20 -18.22
C TYR A 5 -15.15 -10.76 -17.73
N LYS A 6 -15.58 -9.84 -18.60
CA LYS A 6 -15.95 -8.49 -18.20
C LYS A 6 -17.41 -8.50 -17.73
N ARG A 7 -17.62 -8.18 -16.46
CA ARG A 7 -18.92 -7.95 -15.86
C ARG A 7 -19.07 -6.48 -15.53
N GLN A 8 -20.27 -5.96 -15.63
CA GLN A 8 -20.56 -4.55 -15.33
C GLN A 8 -21.19 -4.35 -13.94
N ASP A 9 -21.74 -5.42 -13.35
CA ASP A 9 -22.37 -5.38 -12.04
C ASP A 9 -21.74 -6.43 -11.12
N ILE A 10 -21.39 -6.03 -9.91
CA ILE A 10 -20.85 -6.91 -8.87
C ILE A 10 -21.84 -8.05 -8.55
N LYS A 11 -23.14 -7.80 -8.64
CA LYS A 11 -24.20 -8.79 -8.40
C LYS A 11 -24.22 -9.94 -9.40
N GLU A 12 -23.50 -9.80 -10.50
CA GLU A 12 -23.32 -10.87 -11.47
C GLU A 12 -22.22 -11.86 -11.09
N LEU A 13 -21.46 -11.60 -10.01
CA LEU A 13 -20.43 -12.50 -9.52
C LEU A 13 -21.07 -13.79 -8.99
N LYS A 14 -20.72 -14.92 -9.61
CA LYS A 14 -21.13 -16.26 -9.20
C LYS A 14 -19.91 -17.14 -9.12
N ASP A 15 -19.92 -18.07 -8.16
CA ASP A 15 -18.84 -19.03 -7.97
C ASP A 15 -17.47 -18.37 -7.78
N VAL A 16 -17.46 -17.25 -7.03
CA VAL A 16 -16.25 -16.49 -6.68
C VAL A 16 -16.02 -16.60 -5.18
N ASP A 17 -14.85 -17.06 -4.80
CA ASP A 17 -14.43 -17.17 -3.40
C ASP A 17 -13.86 -15.86 -2.86
N VAL A 18 -13.09 -15.15 -3.67
CA VAL A 18 -12.36 -13.92 -3.27
C VAL A 18 -12.39 -12.88 -4.38
N ALA A 19 -12.72 -11.66 -4.03
CA ALA A 19 -12.61 -10.48 -4.89
C ALA A 19 -11.36 -9.65 -4.51
N VAL A 20 -10.53 -9.35 -5.49
CA VAL A 20 -9.40 -8.41 -5.34
C VAL A 20 -9.89 -7.03 -5.77
N LEU A 21 -9.91 -6.08 -4.83
CA LEU A 21 -10.35 -4.71 -5.07
C LEU A 21 -9.19 -3.86 -5.60
N ALA A 22 -9.05 -3.80 -6.90
CA ALA A 22 -8.09 -2.94 -7.60
C ALA A 22 -8.75 -1.60 -8.01
N THR A 23 -9.41 -0.95 -7.06
CA THR A 23 -10.17 0.29 -7.23
C THR A 23 -9.44 1.47 -6.57
N PRO A 24 -9.81 2.72 -6.88
CA PRO A 24 -9.32 3.86 -6.12
C PRO A 24 -9.58 3.68 -4.62
N THR A 25 -8.61 4.02 -3.79
CA THR A 25 -8.63 3.81 -2.34
C THR A 25 -9.94 4.28 -1.68
N ARG A 26 -10.48 5.43 -2.10
CA ARG A 26 -11.70 6.02 -1.51
C ARG A 26 -12.96 5.20 -1.79
N SER A 27 -12.96 4.33 -2.78
CA SER A 27 -14.11 3.48 -3.15
C SER A 27 -14.04 2.08 -2.52
N VAL A 28 -12.93 1.73 -1.86
CA VAL A 28 -12.70 0.38 -1.31
C VAL A 28 -13.78 0.00 -0.30
N GLU A 29 -14.13 0.88 0.63
CA GLU A 29 -15.10 0.57 1.69
C GLU A 29 -16.47 0.22 1.13
N GLU A 30 -16.95 0.99 0.16
CA GLU A 30 -18.26 0.78 -0.47
C GLU A 30 -18.34 -0.58 -1.17
N TYR A 31 -17.39 -0.84 -2.08
CA TYR A 31 -17.35 -2.12 -2.80
C TYR A 31 -17.12 -3.32 -1.88
N ALA A 32 -16.24 -3.18 -0.88
CA ALA A 32 -15.98 -4.25 0.07
C ALA A 32 -17.26 -4.64 0.83
N LYS A 33 -18.04 -3.67 1.32
CA LYS A 33 -19.30 -3.94 2.03
C LYS A 33 -20.30 -4.70 1.18
N GLU A 34 -20.46 -4.28 -0.08
CA GLU A 34 -21.39 -4.93 -1.01
C GLU A 34 -20.98 -6.38 -1.28
N ILE A 35 -19.69 -6.63 -1.53
CA ILE A 35 -19.16 -7.96 -1.84
C ILE A 35 -19.20 -8.88 -0.61
N LEU A 36 -18.81 -8.36 0.56
CA LEU A 36 -18.87 -9.11 1.83
C LEU A 36 -20.29 -9.54 2.17
N ALA A 37 -21.30 -8.71 1.89
CA ALA A 37 -22.71 -9.06 2.06
C ALA A 37 -23.16 -10.22 1.18
N MET A 38 -22.47 -10.47 0.07
CA MET A 38 -22.68 -11.63 -0.81
C MET A 38 -22.00 -12.91 -0.30
N GLY A 39 -21.25 -12.85 0.81
CA GLY A 39 -20.46 -13.98 1.33
C GLY A 39 -19.14 -14.22 0.62
N ILE A 40 -18.68 -13.25 -0.16
CA ILE A 40 -17.40 -13.32 -0.92
C ILE A 40 -16.33 -12.59 -0.14
N ASN A 41 -15.14 -13.21 0.01
CA ASN A 41 -14.00 -12.58 0.66
C ASN A 41 -13.48 -11.40 -0.16
N THR A 42 -12.93 -10.38 0.51
CA THR A 42 -12.31 -9.23 -0.15
C THR A 42 -10.86 -9.05 0.28
N VAL A 43 -10.02 -8.61 -0.65
CA VAL A 43 -8.66 -8.16 -0.37
C VAL A 43 -8.38 -6.86 -1.13
N ASP A 44 -7.67 -5.94 -0.49
CA ASP A 44 -7.35 -4.63 -1.06
C ASP A 44 -5.98 -4.11 -0.61
N SER A 45 -5.52 -3.06 -1.27
CA SER A 45 -4.30 -2.32 -0.93
C SER A 45 -4.61 -0.89 -0.44
N PHE A 46 -5.65 -0.72 0.36
CA PHE A 46 -6.01 0.57 0.95
C PHE A 46 -4.83 1.24 1.64
N ASP A 47 -4.53 2.51 1.31
CA ASP A 47 -3.28 3.19 1.64
C ASP A 47 -3.44 4.48 2.48
N ILE A 48 -4.65 4.84 2.90
CA ILE A 48 -4.86 5.99 3.78
C ILE A 48 -4.61 5.58 5.24
N HIS A 49 -3.35 5.65 5.67
CA HIS A 49 -2.88 5.16 6.97
C HIS A 49 -3.73 5.61 8.15
N THR A 50 -4.15 6.87 8.18
CA THR A 50 -4.97 7.43 9.27
C THR A 50 -6.37 6.84 9.36
N GLN A 51 -6.85 6.19 8.30
CA GLN A 51 -8.19 5.63 8.21
C GLN A 51 -8.22 4.09 8.33
N ILE A 52 -7.08 3.41 8.36
CA ILE A 52 -7.03 1.93 8.42
C ILE A 52 -7.82 1.38 9.60
N THR A 53 -7.67 1.97 10.78
CA THR A 53 -8.36 1.48 11.99
C THR A 53 -9.88 1.62 11.90
N SER A 54 -10.37 2.72 11.34
CA SER A 54 -11.81 2.93 11.14
C SER A 54 -12.39 2.01 10.07
N LEU A 55 -11.68 1.88 8.94
CA LEU A 55 -12.05 0.96 7.86
C LEU A 55 -12.12 -0.49 8.36
N ARG A 56 -11.10 -0.93 9.11
CA ARG A 56 -11.04 -2.27 9.69
C ARG A 56 -12.26 -2.57 10.56
N ARG A 57 -12.67 -1.64 11.43
CA ARG A 57 -13.85 -1.81 12.28
C ARG A 57 -15.13 -1.90 11.45
N SER A 58 -15.28 -1.00 10.50
CA SER A 58 -16.45 -0.94 9.63
C SER A 58 -16.62 -2.23 8.79
N LEU A 59 -15.52 -2.74 8.23
CA LEU A 59 -15.54 -3.96 7.42
C LEU A 59 -15.62 -5.24 8.27
N ASP A 60 -15.14 -5.22 9.52
CA ASP A 60 -15.25 -6.37 10.43
C ASP A 60 -16.72 -6.74 10.70
N GLU A 61 -17.56 -5.75 10.91
CA GLU A 61 -19.01 -5.94 11.08
C GLU A 61 -19.65 -6.54 9.83
N SER A 62 -19.31 -5.98 8.67
CA SER A 62 -19.85 -6.46 7.37
C SER A 62 -19.36 -7.88 7.04
N ALA A 63 -18.08 -8.16 7.28
CA ALA A 63 -17.48 -9.47 7.03
C ALA A 63 -18.10 -10.55 7.93
N LYS A 64 -18.29 -10.27 9.21
CA LYS A 64 -18.94 -11.20 10.14
C LYS A 64 -20.40 -11.45 9.76
N ALA A 65 -21.13 -10.41 9.38
CA ALA A 65 -22.54 -10.55 8.95
C ALA A 65 -22.66 -11.38 7.68
N GLY A 66 -21.75 -11.19 6.71
CA GLY A 66 -21.70 -11.95 5.47
C GLY A 66 -21.03 -13.32 5.58
N LYS A 67 -20.48 -13.69 6.77
CA LYS A 67 -19.65 -14.89 6.98
C LYS A 67 -18.45 -14.95 6.04
N ALA A 68 -17.90 -13.80 5.71
CA ALA A 68 -16.78 -13.60 4.79
C ALA A 68 -15.56 -12.99 5.51
N VAL A 69 -14.46 -12.90 4.81
CA VAL A 69 -13.18 -12.36 5.30
C VAL A 69 -12.79 -11.14 4.47
N ALA A 70 -12.41 -10.06 5.13
CA ALA A 70 -11.73 -8.94 4.50
C ALA A 70 -10.26 -8.91 4.96
N ILE A 71 -9.30 -8.78 4.02
CA ILE A 71 -7.92 -8.46 4.35
C ILE A 71 -7.60 -7.13 3.66
N ILE A 72 -7.47 -6.09 4.47
CA ILE A 72 -7.28 -4.71 4.01
C ILE A 72 -5.82 -4.29 4.08
N SER A 73 -5.48 -3.23 3.33
CA SER A 73 -4.15 -2.61 3.38
C SER A 73 -3.03 -3.61 3.11
N ALA A 74 -3.26 -4.49 2.14
CA ALA A 74 -2.37 -5.57 1.78
C ALA A 74 -1.58 -5.24 0.51
N GLY A 75 -0.68 -4.29 0.62
CA GLY A 75 0.21 -3.89 -0.45
C GLY A 75 1.68 -3.94 -0.02
N TRP A 76 2.41 -2.92 -0.41
CA TRP A 76 3.77 -2.70 0.06
C TRP A 76 3.77 -1.91 1.37
N ASP A 77 3.32 -0.65 1.36
CA ASP A 77 3.17 0.21 2.53
C ASP A 77 1.84 1.01 2.44
N PRO A 78 0.88 0.64 3.26
CA PRO A 78 0.85 -0.45 4.24
C PRO A 78 0.82 -1.84 3.60
N GLY A 79 1.41 -2.82 4.28
CA GLY A 79 1.41 -4.21 3.85
C GLY A 79 2.67 -4.97 4.24
N SER A 80 3.46 -5.41 3.26
CA SER A 80 4.62 -6.27 3.48
C SER A 80 5.72 -5.63 4.32
N ASP A 81 6.00 -4.34 4.16
CA ASP A 81 6.97 -3.64 5.01
C ASP A 81 6.44 -3.42 6.43
N SER A 82 5.12 -3.27 6.58
CA SER A 82 4.48 -3.17 7.90
C SER A 82 4.67 -4.44 8.72
N VAL A 83 4.65 -5.62 8.08
CA VAL A 83 4.95 -6.89 8.74
C VAL A 83 6.40 -6.93 9.24
N VAL A 84 7.35 -6.50 8.39
CA VAL A 84 8.76 -6.42 8.78
C VAL A 84 8.95 -5.43 9.94
N ARG A 85 8.36 -4.26 9.85
CA ARG A 85 8.44 -3.22 10.89
C ARG A 85 7.91 -3.72 12.23
N THR A 86 6.77 -4.42 12.21
CA THR A 86 6.17 -5.02 13.41
C THR A 86 7.09 -6.08 14.03
N LEU A 87 7.74 -6.90 13.20
CA LEU A 87 8.73 -7.87 13.69
C LEU A 87 9.91 -7.17 14.36
N LEU A 88 10.46 -6.13 13.75
CA LEU A 88 11.57 -5.37 14.33
C LEU A 88 11.19 -4.71 15.66
N GLU A 89 9.94 -4.24 15.79
CA GLU A 89 9.42 -3.68 17.03
C GLU A 89 9.21 -4.76 18.11
N ALA A 90 8.74 -5.93 17.72
CA ALA A 90 8.55 -7.04 18.66
C ALA A 90 9.87 -7.53 19.29
N ILE A 91 10.96 -7.58 18.50
CA ILE A 91 12.26 -8.04 18.99
C ILE A 91 13.04 -6.97 19.74
N ALA A 92 12.75 -5.68 19.55
CA ALA A 92 13.32 -4.56 20.29
C ALA A 92 12.23 -3.55 20.68
N PRO A 93 11.35 -3.87 21.66
CA PRO A 93 10.13 -3.11 21.93
C PRO A 93 10.38 -1.69 22.46
N LYS A 94 11.51 -1.46 23.13
CA LYS A 94 11.91 -0.12 23.61
C LYS A 94 12.89 0.49 22.64
N GLY A 95 12.43 1.37 21.78
CA GLY A 95 13.30 1.96 20.78
C GLY A 95 12.57 2.84 19.77
N ILE A 96 13.28 3.20 18.71
CA ILE A 96 12.78 4.03 17.63
C ILE A 96 13.01 3.33 16.28
N THR A 97 12.03 3.43 15.40
CA THR A 97 12.15 3.00 14.00
C THR A 97 12.20 4.22 13.09
N TYR A 98 13.23 4.29 12.27
CA TYR A 98 13.28 5.23 11.15
C TYR A 98 12.85 4.50 9.88
N THR A 99 11.86 5.04 9.20
CA THR A 99 11.38 4.54 7.92
C THR A 99 11.78 5.53 6.83
N ASN A 100 12.81 5.21 6.06
CA ASN A 100 13.35 6.07 5.02
C ASN A 100 12.89 5.53 3.66
N PHE A 101 11.80 6.05 3.12
CA PHE A 101 11.30 5.68 1.80
C PHE A 101 12.11 6.32 0.68
N GLY A 102 12.33 5.57 -0.38
CA GLY A 102 13.02 6.04 -1.59
C GLY A 102 14.53 5.72 -1.60
N PRO A 103 15.28 6.34 -2.55
CA PRO A 103 14.71 7.14 -3.63
C PRO A 103 13.83 6.29 -4.56
N GLY A 104 12.73 6.88 -5.06
CA GLY A 104 11.90 6.17 -6.00
C GLY A 104 10.51 6.75 -6.20
N ARG A 105 9.81 6.19 -7.19
CA ARG A 105 8.50 6.62 -7.63
C ARG A 105 7.42 6.33 -6.57
N SER A 106 6.70 7.36 -6.14
CA SER A 106 5.53 7.24 -5.29
C SER A 106 4.25 7.17 -6.13
N MET A 107 3.52 6.05 -6.04
CA MET A 107 2.32 5.83 -6.85
C MET A 107 1.18 6.75 -6.44
N GLY A 108 0.81 6.79 -5.16
CA GLY A 108 -0.30 7.61 -4.66
C GLY A 108 -0.09 9.11 -4.94
N HIS A 109 1.11 9.62 -4.67
CA HIS A 109 1.46 11.02 -4.96
C HIS A 109 1.42 11.32 -6.47
N SER A 110 1.89 10.41 -7.33
CA SER A 110 1.81 10.60 -8.78
C SER A 110 0.37 10.64 -9.27
N VAL A 111 -0.51 9.79 -8.74
CA VAL A 111 -1.95 9.80 -9.06
C VAL A 111 -2.61 11.10 -8.60
N ALA A 112 -2.28 11.59 -7.40
CA ALA A 112 -2.80 12.84 -6.89
C ALA A 112 -2.44 14.03 -7.80
N VAL A 113 -1.18 14.12 -8.26
CA VAL A 113 -0.76 15.18 -9.17
C VAL A 113 -1.46 15.10 -10.52
N ARG A 114 -1.66 13.90 -11.07
CA ARG A 114 -2.38 13.72 -12.36
C ARG A 114 -3.85 14.16 -12.31
N ALA A 115 -4.43 14.24 -11.11
CA ALA A 115 -5.80 14.69 -10.92
C ALA A 115 -5.93 16.22 -10.84
N ILE A 116 -4.82 16.97 -10.91
CA ILE A 116 -4.81 18.43 -10.88
C ILE A 116 -5.05 19.00 -12.29
N ASP A 117 -5.95 19.94 -12.40
CA ASP A 117 -6.28 20.61 -13.66
C ASP A 117 -5.01 21.20 -14.33
N GLY A 118 -4.86 20.97 -15.62
CA GLY A 118 -3.71 21.42 -16.41
C GLY A 118 -2.51 20.48 -16.38
N VAL A 119 -2.59 19.34 -15.65
CA VAL A 119 -1.57 18.30 -15.67
C VAL A 119 -1.94 17.22 -16.68
N LYS A 120 -1.11 17.03 -17.71
CA LYS A 120 -1.26 15.95 -18.68
C LYS A 120 -0.73 14.63 -18.16
N ASP A 121 0.45 14.64 -17.54
CA ASP A 121 1.02 13.48 -16.80
C ASP A 121 1.99 13.95 -15.72
N ALA A 122 2.24 13.08 -14.73
CA ALA A 122 3.10 13.40 -13.61
C ALA A 122 3.78 12.17 -12.98
N LEU A 123 4.98 12.42 -12.47
CA LEU A 123 5.76 11.49 -11.67
C LEU A 123 6.21 12.18 -10.38
N SER A 124 5.85 11.65 -9.23
CA SER A 124 6.36 12.08 -7.94
C SER A 124 7.41 11.09 -7.41
N MET A 125 8.59 11.61 -7.10
CA MET A 125 9.68 10.87 -6.50
C MET A 125 9.75 11.16 -5.00
N THR A 126 9.84 10.11 -4.20
CA THR A 126 10.18 10.20 -2.78
C THR A 126 11.68 10.11 -2.63
N ILE A 127 12.30 11.10 -1.99
CA ILE A 127 13.73 11.14 -1.69
C ILE A 127 13.92 11.17 -0.18
N PRO A 128 14.55 10.18 0.44
CA PRO A 128 14.81 10.17 1.87
C PRO A 128 15.88 11.22 2.22
N VAL A 129 15.63 11.95 3.29
CA VAL A 129 16.59 12.93 3.86
C VAL A 129 17.25 12.37 5.13
N GLY A 130 16.78 11.21 5.58
CA GLY A 130 17.22 10.53 6.79
C GLY A 130 16.22 10.71 7.96
N THR A 131 16.33 9.84 8.95
CA THR A 131 15.49 9.85 10.15
C THR A 131 13.98 9.86 9.92
N GLY A 132 13.53 9.25 8.81
CA GLY A 132 12.11 9.18 8.43
C GLY A 132 11.57 10.46 7.77
N ILE A 133 12.43 11.42 7.44
CA ILE A 133 12.06 12.65 6.73
C ILE A 133 12.26 12.46 5.24
N HIS A 134 11.32 12.96 4.45
CA HIS A 134 11.30 12.83 2.99
C HIS A 134 11.16 14.19 2.31
N ARG A 135 11.70 14.25 1.09
CA ARG A 135 11.50 15.34 0.14
C ARG A 135 10.76 14.79 -1.08
N ARG A 136 9.90 15.61 -1.69
CA ARG A 136 9.20 15.25 -2.93
C ARG A 136 9.83 15.99 -4.11
N MET A 137 10.22 15.22 -5.12
CA MET A 137 10.55 15.75 -6.44
C MET A 137 9.42 15.38 -7.39
N VAL A 138 8.67 16.37 -7.85
CA VAL A 138 7.52 16.17 -8.72
C VAL A 138 7.88 16.65 -10.12
N TYR A 139 7.77 15.78 -11.10
CA TYR A 139 7.92 16.09 -12.50
C TYR A 139 6.54 16.12 -13.14
N VAL A 140 6.22 17.20 -13.86
CA VAL A 140 4.92 17.40 -14.49
C VAL A 140 5.07 17.67 -15.97
N GLU A 141 4.27 16.98 -16.77
CA GLU A 141 3.97 17.31 -18.14
C GLU A 141 2.65 18.08 -18.15
N LEU A 142 2.64 19.27 -18.69
CA LEU A 142 1.46 20.14 -18.69
C LEU A 142 0.63 19.95 -19.95
N GLU A 143 -0.67 20.18 -19.80
CA GLU A 143 -1.57 20.36 -20.94
C GLU A 143 -1.24 21.65 -21.71
N GLU A 144 -1.64 21.71 -22.96
CA GLU A 144 -1.42 22.89 -23.81
C GLU A 144 -2.15 24.11 -23.20
N GLY A 145 -1.39 25.19 -22.98
CA GLY A 145 -1.90 26.42 -22.40
C GLY A 145 -2.00 26.46 -20.88
N ALA A 146 -1.65 25.40 -20.18
CA ALA A 146 -1.64 25.39 -18.71
C ALA A 146 -0.50 26.26 -18.14
N ASP A 147 -0.80 26.98 -17.03
CA ASP A 147 0.19 27.79 -16.35
C ASP A 147 0.93 27.00 -15.27
N PHE A 148 2.24 26.87 -15.43
CA PHE A 148 3.08 26.10 -14.50
C PHE A 148 2.98 26.60 -13.05
N LYS A 149 2.91 27.91 -12.80
CA LYS A 149 2.85 28.46 -11.45
C LYS A 149 1.54 28.10 -10.74
N THR A 150 0.46 28.09 -11.47
CA THR A 150 -0.86 27.67 -10.96
C THR A 150 -0.84 26.20 -10.57
N VAL A 151 -0.31 25.34 -11.45
CA VAL A 151 -0.17 23.90 -11.19
C VAL A 151 0.78 23.64 -10.02
N GLU A 152 1.93 24.30 -9.97
CA GLU A 152 2.88 24.17 -8.85
C GLU A 152 2.22 24.55 -7.50
N ALA A 153 1.47 25.64 -7.47
CA ALA A 153 0.77 26.07 -6.26
C ALA A 153 -0.30 25.04 -5.82
N ALA A 154 -1.05 24.50 -6.77
CA ALA A 154 -2.05 23.46 -6.51
C ALA A 154 -1.41 22.18 -5.93
N ILE A 155 -0.29 21.73 -6.52
CA ILE A 155 0.45 20.57 -6.00
C ILE A 155 0.90 20.81 -4.56
N LYS A 156 1.53 21.93 -4.26
CA LYS A 156 2.07 22.23 -2.93
C LYS A 156 1.00 22.41 -1.86
N SER A 157 -0.23 22.72 -2.24
CA SER A 157 -1.38 22.84 -1.32
C SER A 157 -2.18 21.55 -1.15
N ASP A 158 -1.91 20.52 -1.96
CA ASP A 158 -2.61 19.25 -1.87
C ASP A 158 -2.24 18.51 -0.57
N PRO A 159 -3.20 17.84 0.10
CA PRO A 159 -2.96 17.08 1.34
C PRO A 159 -1.83 16.04 1.28
N TYR A 160 -1.51 15.52 0.10
CA TYR A 160 -0.38 14.59 -0.09
C TYR A 160 0.99 15.27 0.00
N PHE A 161 1.06 16.59 -0.18
CA PHE A 161 2.32 17.33 -0.31
C PHE A 161 2.53 18.41 0.73
N VAL A 162 1.47 18.90 1.36
CA VAL A 162 1.48 20.08 2.25
C VAL A 162 2.44 19.96 3.44
N ASN A 163 2.75 18.73 3.87
CA ASN A 163 3.64 18.47 5.00
C ASN A 163 5.07 18.11 4.59
N ASP A 164 5.36 17.99 3.29
CA ASP A 164 6.66 17.59 2.76
C ASP A 164 7.34 18.77 2.04
N GLU A 165 8.67 18.81 2.10
CA GLU A 165 9.45 19.69 1.23
C GLU A 165 9.25 19.23 -0.23
N THR A 166 8.51 20.03 -1.01
CA THR A 166 8.10 19.66 -2.37
C THR A 166 8.70 20.58 -3.42
N HIS A 167 9.43 20.00 -4.37
CA HIS A 167 9.98 20.66 -5.54
C HIS A 167 9.25 20.17 -6.79
N VAL A 168 8.74 21.09 -7.60
CA VAL A 168 8.04 20.79 -8.84
C VAL A 168 8.89 21.21 -10.02
N LYS A 169 9.00 20.35 -11.03
CA LYS A 169 9.70 20.64 -12.31
C LYS A 169 8.80 20.29 -13.48
N GLN A 170 8.66 21.23 -14.39
CA GLN A 170 8.06 20.93 -15.68
C GLN A 170 9.03 20.14 -16.56
N VAL A 171 8.53 19.10 -17.23
CA VAL A 171 9.26 18.29 -18.20
C VAL A 171 8.47 18.16 -19.51
N PRO A 172 9.13 17.93 -20.63
CA PRO A 172 8.44 17.77 -21.90
C PRO A 172 7.70 16.45 -22.03
N CYS A 173 8.17 15.39 -21.34
CA CYS A 173 7.57 14.06 -21.33
C CYS A 173 7.91 13.34 -20.03
N VAL A 174 6.88 12.84 -19.35
CA VAL A 174 7.06 12.08 -18.10
C VAL A 174 7.48 10.64 -18.38
N ASP A 175 7.10 10.06 -19.51
CA ASP A 175 7.46 8.69 -19.88
C ASP A 175 8.97 8.45 -19.96
N ASP A 176 9.74 9.48 -20.27
CA ASP A 176 11.21 9.41 -20.31
C ASP A 176 11.81 9.17 -18.90
N LEU A 177 11.03 9.36 -17.84
CA LEU A 177 11.44 9.24 -16.43
C LEU A 177 10.91 7.97 -15.74
N ASN A 178 10.24 7.09 -16.47
CA ASN A 178 9.46 5.99 -15.87
C ASN A 178 10.27 4.80 -15.34
N ASP A 179 11.58 4.75 -15.53
CA ASP A 179 12.43 3.65 -15.07
C ASP A 179 13.00 3.89 -13.67
N VAL A 180 12.12 4.19 -12.71
CA VAL A 180 12.56 4.40 -11.32
C VAL A 180 11.79 3.50 -10.37
N GLY A 181 12.45 2.47 -9.86
CA GLY A 181 11.94 1.64 -8.76
C GLY A 181 11.67 2.44 -7.50
N HIS A 182 11.19 1.79 -6.49
CA HIS A 182 11.02 2.37 -5.15
C HIS A 182 11.71 1.50 -4.12
N GLY A 183 11.90 2.02 -2.91
CA GLY A 183 12.51 1.27 -1.83
C GLY A 183 12.22 1.85 -0.47
N VAL A 184 12.62 1.12 0.56
CA VAL A 184 12.59 1.58 1.94
C VAL A 184 13.82 1.05 2.66
N ASN A 185 14.45 1.90 3.46
CA ASN A 185 15.42 1.53 4.47
C ASN A 185 14.77 1.66 5.84
N LEU A 186 14.55 0.55 6.52
CA LEU A 186 14.04 0.50 7.89
C LEU A 186 15.23 0.37 8.85
N VAL A 187 15.36 1.30 9.78
CA VAL A 187 16.40 1.26 10.83
C VAL A 187 15.73 1.24 12.19
N ARG A 188 15.81 0.11 12.89
CA ARG A 188 15.32 -0.02 14.26
C ARG A 188 16.49 0.01 15.24
N LYS A 189 16.49 1.01 16.12
CA LYS A 189 17.40 1.09 17.28
C LYS A 189 16.61 0.84 18.54
N GLY A 190 17.04 -0.11 19.38
CA GLY A 190 16.22 -0.43 20.53
C GLY A 190 16.87 -1.35 21.55
N VAL A 191 16.05 -1.82 22.47
CA VAL A 191 16.45 -2.67 23.59
C VAL A 191 15.61 -3.93 23.60
N SER A 192 16.30 -5.07 23.68
CA SER A 192 15.72 -6.39 23.90
C SER A 192 16.00 -6.82 25.34
N GLY A 193 14.95 -6.96 26.14
CA GLY A 193 15.12 -7.25 27.59
C GLY A 193 15.85 -6.15 28.34
N LYS A 194 17.07 -6.45 28.81
CA LYS A 194 17.98 -5.49 29.47
C LYS A 194 19.17 -5.11 28.62
N THR A 195 19.29 -5.67 27.43
CA THR A 195 20.42 -5.45 26.53
C THR A 195 20.18 -4.19 25.70
N HIS A 196 21.16 -3.29 25.71
CA HIS A 196 21.18 -2.10 24.86
C HIS A 196 21.88 -2.38 23.52
N ASN A 197 21.83 -1.41 22.60
CA ASN A 197 22.56 -1.44 21.33
C ASN A 197 22.08 -2.48 20.33
N GLN A 198 20.80 -2.82 20.33
CA GLN A 198 20.19 -3.53 19.23
C GLN A 198 20.01 -2.56 18.06
N LEU A 199 20.59 -2.91 16.93
CA LEU A 199 20.45 -2.20 15.66
C LEU A 199 20.03 -3.21 14.61
N PHE A 200 18.87 -2.99 14.02
CA PHE A 200 18.38 -3.77 12.91
C PHE A 200 18.22 -2.87 11.69
N GLU A 201 18.73 -3.30 10.57
CA GLU A 201 18.60 -2.61 9.29
C GLU A 201 17.97 -3.55 8.28
N PHE A 202 17.01 -3.05 7.54
CA PHE A 202 16.34 -3.79 6.46
C PHE A 202 16.18 -2.87 5.25
N ASP A 203 16.73 -3.29 4.14
CA ASP A 203 16.64 -2.60 2.85
C ASP A 203 15.76 -3.37 1.89
N MET A 204 14.83 -2.66 1.25
CA MET A 204 13.97 -3.20 0.22
C MET A 204 14.02 -2.29 -1.01
N LYS A 205 14.23 -2.87 -2.18
CA LYS A 205 14.09 -2.20 -3.48
C LYS A 205 13.10 -2.98 -4.32
N ILE A 206 12.09 -2.32 -4.83
CA ILE A 206 10.93 -2.97 -5.43
C ILE A 206 10.44 -2.25 -6.69
N ASN A 207 9.71 -2.99 -7.52
CA ASN A 207 8.70 -2.43 -8.39
C ASN A 207 7.37 -2.50 -7.63
N ASN A 208 6.87 -1.36 -7.16
CA ASN A 208 5.71 -1.31 -6.27
C ASN A 208 4.44 -1.93 -6.87
N PRO A 209 4.03 -1.63 -8.12
CA PRO A 209 2.85 -2.27 -8.70
C PRO A 209 2.94 -3.79 -8.75
N ALA A 210 4.09 -4.32 -9.16
CA ALA A 210 4.30 -5.76 -9.27
C ALA A 210 4.30 -6.45 -7.90
N LEU A 211 4.96 -5.85 -6.90
CA LEU A 211 4.97 -6.37 -5.53
C LEU A 211 3.57 -6.35 -4.94
N THR A 212 2.85 -5.23 -5.04
CA THR A 212 1.49 -5.09 -4.51
C THR A 212 0.55 -6.11 -5.15
N ALA A 213 0.61 -6.31 -6.47
CA ALA A 213 -0.19 -7.32 -7.15
C ALA A 213 0.11 -8.74 -6.62
N GLN A 214 1.40 -9.08 -6.42
CA GLN A 214 1.79 -10.37 -5.86
C GLN A 214 1.31 -10.55 -4.42
N VAL A 215 1.40 -9.51 -3.60
CA VAL A 215 0.90 -9.53 -2.22
C VAL A 215 -0.61 -9.75 -2.19
N LEU A 216 -1.38 -9.05 -3.03
CA LEU A 216 -2.83 -9.23 -3.13
C LEU A 216 -3.21 -10.68 -3.47
N VAL A 217 -2.49 -11.33 -4.37
CA VAL A 217 -2.70 -12.76 -4.67
C VAL A 217 -2.39 -13.64 -3.46
N CYS A 218 -1.32 -13.34 -2.73
CA CYS A 218 -0.94 -14.09 -1.52
C CYS A 218 -2.00 -13.98 -0.42
N VAL A 219 -2.49 -12.76 -0.16
CA VAL A 219 -3.52 -12.55 0.88
C VAL A 219 -4.89 -13.05 0.45
N ALA A 220 -5.20 -13.05 -0.85
CA ALA A 220 -6.42 -13.70 -1.36
C ALA A 220 -6.45 -15.18 -1.00
N ARG A 221 -5.33 -15.89 -1.17
CA ARG A 221 -5.21 -17.29 -0.72
C ARG A 221 -5.27 -17.42 0.80
N ALA A 222 -4.67 -16.48 1.53
CA ALA A 222 -4.67 -16.49 2.99
C ALA A 222 -6.06 -16.24 3.56
N SER A 223 -6.90 -15.45 2.90
CA SER A 223 -8.27 -15.16 3.34
C SER A 223 -9.13 -16.41 3.47
N MET A 224 -8.88 -17.41 2.61
CA MET A 224 -9.60 -18.69 2.63
C MET A 224 -9.32 -19.54 3.89
N LYS A 225 -8.34 -19.15 4.70
CA LYS A 225 -7.92 -19.88 5.92
C LYS A 225 -8.26 -19.10 7.19
N GLN A 226 -8.86 -17.93 7.08
CA GLN A 226 -9.22 -17.09 8.21
C GLN A 226 -10.67 -17.32 8.64
N GLN A 227 -10.98 -16.97 9.89
CA GLN A 227 -12.36 -16.90 10.35
C GLN A 227 -13.03 -15.62 9.85
N PRO A 228 -14.37 -15.58 9.71
CA PRO A 228 -15.07 -14.37 9.30
C PRO A 228 -14.68 -13.14 10.14
N GLY A 229 -14.31 -12.06 9.46
CA GLY A 229 -13.86 -10.82 10.07
C GLY A 229 -12.95 -10.01 9.15
N CYS A 230 -12.48 -8.86 9.64
CA CYS A 230 -11.56 -8.01 8.92
C CYS A 230 -10.18 -7.99 9.57
N TYR A 231 -9.14 -8.13 8.76
CA TYR A 231 -7.74 -8.22 9.14
C TYR A 231 -6.87 -7.28 8.33
N THR A 232 -5.77 -6.84 8.93
CA THR A 232 -4.61 -6.31 8.21
C THR A 232 -3.57 -7.42 8.01
N MET A 233 -2.58 -7.23 7.15
CA MET A 233 -1.53 -8.24 6.95
C MET A 233 -0.80 -8.61 8.24
N ILE A 234 -0.63 -7.67 9.17
CA ILE A 234 0.08 -7.91 10.43
C ILE A 234 -0.65 -8.94 11.30
N GLU A 235 -1.98 -9.02 11.19
CA GLU A 235 -2.82 -9.90 12.02
C GLU A 235 -2.93 -11.32 11.44
N VAL A 236 -2.57 -11.52 10.18
CA VAL A 236 -2.64 -12.81 9.51
C VAL A 236 -1.29 -13.53 9.67
N PRO A 237 -1.26 -14.79 10.11
CA PRO A 237 0.00 -15.53 10.25
C PRO A 237 0.81 -15.56 8.94
N ALA A 238 2.11 -15.21 9.02
CA ALA A 238 2.98 -15.09 7.85
C ALA A 238 3.03 -16.38 6.99
N VAL A 239 2.92 -17.56 7.62
CA VAL A 239 2.84 -18.83 6.92
C VAL A 239 1.65 -18.93 5.96
N SER A 240 0.58 -18.19 6.21
CA SER A 240 -0.62 -18.18 5.36
C SER A 240 -0.39 -17.51 4.01
N TYR A 241 0.63 -16.66 3.89
CA TYR A 241 0.99 -15.98 2.63
C TYR A 241 1.78 -16.86 1.67
N THR A 242 2.34 -17.97 2.17
CA THR A 242 3.22 -18.84 1.39
C THR A 242 2.49 -20.09 0.93
N HIS A 243 3.08 -20.80 -0.01
CA HIS A 243 2.63 -22.15 -0.40
C HIS A 243 3.20 -23.25 0.51
N LEU A 244 4.03 -22.88 1.49
CA LEU A 244 4.66 -23.80 2.41
C LEU A 244 3.64 -24.31 3.44
N THR A 245 3.78 -25.57 3.80
CA THR A 245 3.09 -26.17 4.95
C THR A 245 4.00 -26.09 6.17
N LEU A 246 3.42 -26.15 7.38
CA LEU A 246 4.19 -26.12 8.63
C LEU A 246 5.36 -27.13 8.64
N PRO A 247 5.21 -28.39 8.18
CA PRO A 247 6.32 -29.35 8.13
C PRO A 247 7.48 -28.89 7.23
N THR A 248 7.21 -28.10 6.20
CA THR A 248 8.24 -27.56 5.29
C THR A 248 9.05 -26.44 5.94
N ILE A 249 8.45 -25.69 6.87
CA ILE A 249 9.12 -24.61 7.59
C ILE A 249 10.15 -25.11 8.59
N TYR A 250 9.94 -26.31 9.13
CA TYR A 250 10.86 -26.93 10.10
C TYR A 250 12.04 -27.66 9.46
N SER A 251 12.09 -27.75 8.14
CA SER A 251 13.17 -28.39 7.42
C SER A 251 14.28 -27.46 6.93
N VAL A 252 14.34 -26.23 7.47
CA VAL A 252 15.38 -25.25 7.18
C VAL A 252 16.39 -25.21 8.32
#